data_b64ac525df75034c5bef856eff3187af
#
_entry.id   b64ac525df75034c5bef856eff3187af
#
_cell.length_a   1.000
_cell.length_b   1.000
_cell.length_c   1.000
_cell.angle_alpha   90.00
_cell.angle_beta   90.00
_cell.angle_gamma   90.00
#
_symmetry.space_group_name_H-M   'P 1'
#
loop_
_entity.id
_entity.type
_entity.pdbx_description
1 polymer ?
#
loop_
_entity_poly.entity_id
_entity_poly.type
_entity_poly.pdbx_seq_one_letter_code
_entity_poly.pdbx_strand_id
1 'polypeptide(L)'
;MNNVPDGTLLNQLFCVEAPQNSDDRRGEITCVISPRGLSVRFGKEEGMKKQKLHFGILLVVCMLCAAAWFLVRYLDLPESEEEEAVEVTVTDFNAEDVTALSTGGEYPLNFVKEDGTWYNAEDRSASIQQSMVENLLTYITHITSETAIEEPDDLSQYGLDEPSMTITATLENGTSVILHIGESNSITGDYYLQVSGDDTVYTVSSSLVSTFEKTPEDFVEEETETETETETEAETETATEN
;
A
#
# COMPACT_ATOMS: atom_id res chain seq x y z
N MET A 1 -6.53 -27.97 -40.73
CA MET A 1 -7.01 -29.29 -40.27
C MET A 1 -6.85 -29.28 -38.77
N ASN A 2 -7.86 -29.23 -38.22
CA ASN A 2 -8.81 -29.59 -37.18
C ASN A 2 -8.69 -28.77 -35.91
N ASN A 3 -9.56 -27.93 -35.83
CA ASN A 3 -10.42 -27.38 -34.82
C ASN A 3 -10.61 -28.27 -33.57
N VAL A 4 -10.40 -27.68 -32.38
CA VAL A 4 -10.89 -28.17 -31.12
C VAL A 4 -11.85 -27.08 -30.57
N PRO A 5 -13.13 -27.38 -30.37
CA PRO A 5 -14.04 -26.43 -29.77
C PRO A 5 -14.05 -26.50 -28.24
N ASP A 6 -14.07 -25.34 -27.64
CA ASP A 6 -14.38 -25.07 -26.22
C ASP A 6 -15.65 -25.81 -25.73
N GLY A 7 -15.46 -26.63 -24.73
CA GLY A 7 -16.52 -27.30 -24.02
C GLY A 7 -17.01 -26.51 -22.83
N THR A 8 -17.89 -25.56 -23.02
CA THR A 8 -18.72 -25.00 -21.95
C THR A 8 -19.75 -26.02 -21.53
N LEU A 9 -19.53 -26.70 -20.40
CA LEU A 9 -20.50 -27.58 -19.77
C LEU A 9 -21.62 -26.74 -19.13
N LEU A 10 -22.69 -26.53 -19.91
CA LEU A 10 -23.98 -26.12 -19.36
C LEU A 10 -24.54 -27.32 -18.56
N ASN A 11 -24.61 -27.16 -17.23
CA ASN A 11 -25.40 -28.04 -16.34
C ASN A 11 -26.89 -27.82 -16.65
N GLN A 12 -27.46 -28.64 -17.54
CA GLN A 12 -28.90 -28.71 -17.68
C GLN A 12 -29.48 -29.66 -16.62
N LEU A 13 -30.31 -29.13 -15.76
CA LEU A 13 -31.16 -29.89 -14.86
C LEU A 13 -32.25 -30.55 -15.71
N PHE A 14 -32.18 -31.87 -15.88
CA PHE A 14 -33.29 -32.66 -16.42
C PHE A 14 -34.09 -33.28 -15.26
N CYS A 15 -35.33 -32.85 -15.10
CA CYS A 15 -36.29 -33.56 -14.29
C CYS A 15 -36.97 -34.64 -15.17
N VAL A 16 -36.75 -35.91 -14.84
CA VAL A 16 -37.44 -37.02 -15.49
C VAL A 16 -38.49 -37.56 -14.53
N GLU A 17 -39.74 -37.53 -14.97
CA GLU A 17 -40.86 -38.16 -14.26
C GLU A 17 -40.73 -39.67 -14.39
N ALA A 18 -40.69 -40.39 -13.26
CA ALA A 18 -40.62 -41.85 -13.22
C ALA A 18 -42.01 -42.45 -13.51
N PRO A 19 -42.07 -43.57 -14.24
CA PRO A 19 -43.36 -44.20 -14.56
C PRO A 19 -44.07 -44.71 -13.29
N GLN A 20 -45.31 -44.32 -13.15
CA GLN A 20 -46.18 -44.73 -12.04
C GLN A 20 -46.47 -46.24 -12.07
N ASN A 21 -46.03 -46.95 -11.04
CA ASN A 21 -46.54 -48.27 -10.77
C ASN A 21 -47.82 -48.12 -9.89
N SER A 22 -48.89 -48.83 -10.26
CA SER A 22 -50.24 -48.54 -9.90
C SER A 22 -50.65 -48.85 -8.46
N ASP A 23 -49.76 -48.94 -7.48
CA ASP A 23 -50.11 -49.36 -6.12
C ASP A 23 -49.52 -48.49 -4.99
N ASP A 24 -48.91 -47.33 -5.26
CA ASP A 24 -48.52 -46.44 -4.18
C ASP A 24 -48.90 -44.95 -4.51
N ARG A 25 -49.91 -44.48 -3.73
CA ARG A 25 -50.40 -43.08 -3.85
C ARG A 25 -49.51 -42.05 -3.17
N ARG A 26 -48.23 -42.18 -3.27
CA ARG A 26 -47.26 -41.16 -2.82
C ARG A 26 -46.44 -40.65 -3.98
N GLY A 27 -46.77 -39.49 -4.47
CA GLY A 27 -46.00 -38.80 -5.49
C GLY A 27 -44.64 -38.33 -4.92
N GLU A 28 -43.59 -39.10 -5.13
CA GLU A 28 -42.21 -38.69 -4.88
C GLU A 28 -41.62 -38.14 -6.15
N ILE A 29 -41.19 -36.90 -6.10
CA ILE A 29 -40.39 -36.30 -7.18
C ILE A 29 -38.91 -36.56 -6.87
N THR A 30 -38.29 -37.42 -7.65
CA THR A 30 -36.85 -37.72 -7.50
C THR A 30 -36.06 -36.93 -8.54
N CYS A 31 -35.28 -35.96 -8.09
CA CYS A 31 -34.29 -35.30 -8.95
C CYS A 31 -32.95 -36.03 -8.87
N VAL A 32 -32.50 -36.59 -9.99
CA VAL A 32 -31.22 -37.30 -10.08
C VAL A 32 -30.18 -36.34 -10.70
N ILE A 33 -29.15 -36.02 -9.95
CA ILE A 33 -27.98 -35.30 -10.44
C ILE A 33 -26.89 -36.34 -10.69
N SER A 34 -26.54 -36.57 -11.97
CA SER A 34 -25.40 -37.36 -12.38
C SER A 34 -24.19 -36.42 -12.56
N PRO A 35 -22.94 -36.77 -12.14
CA PRO A 35 -22.35 -38.13 -12.21
C PRO A 35 -21.83 -38.73 -10.89
N ARG A 36 -22.27 -38.36 -9.73
CA ARG A 36 -21.73 -38.90 -8.47
C ARG A 36 -22.81 -39.33 -7.46
N GLY A 37 -23.82 -40.03 -7.92
CA GLY A 37 -24.60 -40.93 -7.02
C GLY A 37 -25.17 -40.37 -5.71
N LEU A 38 -25.39 -39.05 -5.59
CA LEU A 38 -26.04 -38.49 -4.43
C LEU A 38 -27.53 -38.30 -4.70
N SER A 39 -28.37 -39.24 -4.24
CA SER A 39 -29.80 -39.12 -4.31
C SER A 39 -30.32 -38.45 -3.05
N VAL A 40 -30.89 -37.26 -3.17
CA VAL A 40 -31.58 -36.58 -2.08
C VAL A 40 -33.06 -36.89 -2.19
N ARG A 41 -33.60 -37.66 -1.25
CA ARG A 41 -35.02 -37.94 -1.15
C ARG A 41 -35.70 -36.83 -0.35
N PHE A 42 -36.55 -36.08 -1.00
CA PHE A 42 -37.46 -35.15 -0.32
C PHE A 42 -38.77 -35.89 -0.01
N GLY A 43 -38.91 -36.38 1.21
CA GLY A 43 -40.16 -36.91 1.69
C GLY A 43 -41.13 -35.77 2.00
N LYS A 44 -42.33 -35.80 1.39
CA LYS A 44 -43.42 -34.90 1.76
C LYS A 44 -44.02 -35.42 3.05
N GLU A 45 -43.55 -34.90 4.18
CA GLU A 45 -44.14 -35.20 5.47
C GLU A 45 -45.45 -34.44 5.65
N GLU A 46 -46.50 -35.21 5.89
CA GLU A 46 -47.76 -34.73 6.45
C GLU A 46 -47.54 -34.20 7.86
N GLY A 47 -47.56 -32.87 8.00
CA GLY A 47 -47.39 -32.26 9.31
C GLY A 47 -47.82 -30.81 9.36
N MET A 48 -49.02 -30.48 8.83
CA MET A 48 -49.56 -29.11 8.80
C MET A 48 -49.61 -28.41 10.17
N LYS A 49 -49.45 -29.13 11.26
CA LYS A 49 -49.39 -28.57 12.62
C LYS A 49 -47.97 -28.22 13.02
N LYS A 50 -46.94 -28.96 12.58
CA LYS A 50 -45.53 -28.67 12.88
C LYS A 50 -45.00 -27.53 12.02
N GLN A 51 -45.43 -27.40 10.77
CA GLN A 51 -45.04 -26.35 9.87
C GLN A 51 -45.47 -24.96 10.37
N LYS A 52 -46.64 -24.83 10.97
CA LYS A 52 -47.10 -23.57 11.59
C LYS A 52 -46.27 -23.19 12.81
N LEU A 53 -45.76 -24.16 13.56
CA LEU A 53 -44.90 -23.94 14.71
C LEU A 53 -43.50 -23.43 14.26
N HIS A 54 -42.93 -24.05 13.22
CA HIS A 54 -41.62 -23.58 12.67
C HIS A 54 -41.74 -22.22 12.02
N PHE A 55 -42.83 -21.91 11.35
CA PHE A 55 -43.11 -20.58 10.80
C PHE A 55 -43.24 -19.52 11.90
N GLY A 56 -43.89 -19.89 13.02
CA GLY A 56 -43.99 -19.05 14.21
C GLY A 56 -42.63 -18.77 14.84
N ILE A 57 -41.80 -19.82 14.97
CA ILE A 57 -40.42 -19.66 15.51
C ILE A 57 -39.56 -18.76 14.57
N LEU A 58 -39.64 -18.96 13.25
CA LEU A 58 -38.93 -18.14 12.27
C LEU A 58 -39.33 -16.67 12.37
N LEU A 59 -40.64 -16.38 12.49
CA LEU A 59 -41.15 -15.04 12.68
C LEU A 59 -40.64 -14.38 13.97
N VAL A 60 -40.60 -15.15 15.08
CA VAL A 60 -40.04 -14.65 16.33
C VAL A 60 -38.57 -14.34 16.22
N VAL A 61 -37.78 -15.21 15.57
CA VAL A 61 -36.35 -14.97 15.32
C VAL A 61 -36.15 -13.75 14.44
N CYS A 62 -36.93 -13.57 13.36
CA CYS A 62 -36.87 -12.36 12.53
C CYS A 62 -37.23 -11.08 13.29
N MET A 63 -38.27 -11.16 14.18
CA MET A 63 -38.61 -10.03 15.05
C MET A 63 -37.50 -9.70 16.04
N LEU A 64 -36.86 -10.71 16.63
CA LEU A 64 -35.73 -10.50 17.54
C LEU A 64 -34.52 -9.92 16.82
N CYS A 65 -34.23 -10.40 15.60
CA CYS A 65 -33.15 -9.82 14.78
C CYS A 65 -33.47 -8.37 14.37
N ALA A 66 -34.73 -8.09 13.99
CA ALA A 66 -35.15 -6.73 13.65
C ALA A 66 -35.12 -5.79 14.89
N ALA A 67 -35.56 -6.32 16.07
CA ALA A 67 -35.49 -5.57 17.31
C ALA A 67 -34.02 -5.32 17.75
N ALA A 68 -33.15 -6.33 17.61
CA ALA A 68 -31.72 -6.18 17.90
C ALA A 68 -31.08 -5.15 16.94
N TRP A 69 -31.40 -5.23 15.64
CA TRP A 69 -30.92 -4.24 14.67
C TRP A 69 -31.44 -2.82 14.96
N PHE A 70 -32.73 -2.73 15.34
CA PHE A 70 -33.33 -1.45 15.71
C PHE A 70 -32.76 -0.92 17.03
N LEU A 71 -32.45 -1.82 17.98
CA LEU A 71 -31.82 -1.46 19.26
C LEU A 71 -30.40 -0.95 19.05
N VAL A 72 -29.61 -1.61 18.20
CA VAL A 72 -28.25 -1.17 17.83
C VAL A 72 -28.30 0.19 17.13
N ARG A 73 -29.34 0.45 16.32
CA ARG A 73 -29.48 1.73 15.62
C ARG A 73 -30.13 2.82 16.46
N TYR A 74 -30.85 2.48 17.52
CA TYR A 74 -31.54 3.42 18.41
C TYR A 74 -30.76 3.73 19.70
N LEU A 75 -30.02 2.75 20.18
CA LEU A 75 -28.88 3.04 21.01
C LEU A 75 -27.85 3.62 20.05
N ASP A 76 -27.75 4.94 20.01
CA ASP A 76 -26.62 5.66 19.48
C ASP A 76 -25.39 5.14 20.25
N LEU A 77 -24.96 3.92 19.88
CA LEU A 77 -23.60 3.51 20.14
C LEU A 77 -22.82 4.60 19.41
N PRO A 78 -22.02 5.40 20.10
CA PRO A 78 -21.17 6.31 19.39
C PRO A 78 -20.53 5.42 18.32
N GLU A 79 -20.85 5.67 17.03
CA GLU A 79 -19.96 5.31 15.97
C GLU A 79 -18.63 5.66 16.58
N SER A 80 -17.74 4.66 16.76
CA SER A 80 -16.36 5.01 17.05
C SER A 80 -16.13 6.14 16.07
N GLU A 81 -16.12 7.37 16.59
CA GLU A 81 -15.65 8.47 15.81
C GLU A 81 -14.37 7.89 15.29
N GLU A 82 -14.34 7.54 13.99
CA GLU A 82 -13.09 7.54 13.30
C GLU A 82 -12.67 8.97 13.60
N GLU A 83 -11.85 9.13 14.66
CA GLU A 83 -11.14 10.37 14.89
C GLU A 83 -10.48 10.55 13.55
N GLU A 84 -11.05 11.48 12.74
CA GLU A 84 -10.38 11.92 11.53
C GLU A 84 -9.01 12.25 12.04
N ALA A 85 -8.03 11.40 11.71
CA ALA A 85 -6.68 11.55 12.20
C ALA A 85 -6.31 12.98 11.81
N VAL A 86 -6.20 13.84 12.79
CA VAL A 86 -5.89 15.25 12.53
C VAL A 86 -4.44 15.23 12.12
N GLU A 87 -4.22 15.21 10.80
CA GLU A 87 -2.86 15.31 10.26
C GLU A 87 -2.21 16.57 10.79
N VAL A 88 -1.15 16.38 11.55
CA VAL A 88 -0.31 17.46 12.05
C VAL A 88 0.80 17.71 11.05
N THR A 89 0.95 18.94 10.61
CA THR A 89 2.09 19.33 9.77
C THR A 89 3.35 19.40 10.64
N VAL A 90 4.33 18.60 10.29
CA VAL A 90 5.63 18.48 10.99
C VAL A 90 6.66 19.42 10.38
N THR A 91 6.73 19.47 9.06
CA THR A 91 7.61 20.40 8.33
C THR A 91 6.82 21.08 7.23
N ASP A 92 7.17 22.35 6.96
CA ASP A 92 6.61 23.13 5.85
C ASP A 92 7.63 24.19 5.40
N PHE A 93 8.43 23.86 4.38
CA PHE A 93 9.40 24.78 3.78
C PHE A 93 9.58 24.47 2.29
N ASN A 94 10.10 25.46 1.52
CA ASN A 94 10.27 25.27 0.09
C ASN A 94 11.58 24.52 -0.23
N ALA A 95 11.51 23.54 -1.12
CA ALA A 95 12.69 22.84 -1.63
C ALA A 95 13.67 23.77 -2.35
N GLU A 96 13.16 24.84 -2.96
CA GLU A 96 13.98 25.85 -3.67
C GLU A 96 14.91 26.61 -2.72
N ASP A 97 14.45 26.85 -1.48
CA ASP A 97 15.21 27.57 -0.46
C ASP A 97 16.33 26.72 0.18
N VAL A 98 16.38 25.40 -0.12
CA VAL A 98 17.41 24.53 0.44
C VAL A 98 18.72 24.68 -0.32
N THR A 99 19.79 24.99 0.43
CA THR A 99 21.14 25.18 -0.09
C THR A 99 22.09 24.04 0.25
N ALA A 100 21.79 23.26 1.28
CA ALA A 100 22.54 22.06 1.62
C ALA A 100 21.63 21.00 2.24
N LEU A 101 21.92 19.74 1.94
CA LEU A 101 21.25 18.57 2.50
C LEU A 101 22.30 17.58 2.95
N SER A 102 22.25 17.18 4.21
CA SER A 102 23.14 16.14 4.72
C SER A 102 22.39 15.13 5.56
N THR A 103 22.86 13.89 5.57
CA THR A 103 22.38 12.84 6.46
C THR A 103 23.51 12.30 7.32
N GLY A 104 23.18 11.97 8.57
CA GLY A 104 24.00 11.16 9.47
C GLY A 104 23.37 9.78 9.62
N GLY A 105 24.17 8.78 9.97
CA GLY A 105 23.73 7.40 10.14
C GLY A 105 24.64 6.44 9.39
N GLU A 106 24.09 5.30 8.96
CA GLU A 106 24.86 4.24 8.30
C GLU A 106 25.36 4.65 6.90
N TYR A 107 24.55 5.43 6.18
CA TYR A 107 24.86 5.92 4.82
C TYR A 107 24.82 7.44 4.80
N PRO A 108 25.93 8.12 5.15
CA PRO A 108 25.94 9.57 5.19
C PRO A 108 25.93 10.16 3.77
N LEU A 109 25.02 11.08 3.53
CA LEU A 109 24.95 11.89 2.32
C LEU A 109 25.35 13.33 2.66
N ASN A 110 25.98 14.02 1.72
CA ASN A 110 26.36 15.41 1.90
C ASN A 110 26.31 16.15 0.57
N PHE A 111 25.24 16.90 0.36
CA PHE A 111 24.99 17.67 -0.86
C PHE A 111 24.95 19.16 -0.58
N VAL A 112 25.49 19.94 -1.51
CA VAL A 112 25.45 21.42 -1.50
C VAL A 112 24.91 21.91 -2.84
N LYS A 113 24.12 22.98 -2.81
CA LYS A 113 23.54 23.61 -4.00
C LYS A 113 24.29 24.89 -4.30
N GLU A 114 24.84 25.02 -5.50
CA GLU A 114 25.54 26.21 -6.00
C GLU A 114 24.96 26.58 -7.36
N ASP A 115 24.59 27.82 -7.52
CA ASP A 115 24.01 28.35 -8.77
C ASP A 115 22.83 27.49 -9.31
N GLY A 116 22.03 26.90 -8.41
CA GLY A 116 20.88 26.07 -8.73
C GLY A 116 21.21 24.61 -9.01
N THR A 117 22.48 24.19 -8.95
CA THR A 117 22.94 22.83 -9.22
C THR A 117 23.44 22.16 -7.95
N TRP A 118 23.06 20.90 -7.75
CA TRP A 118 23.50 20.09 -6.62
C TRP A 118 24.83 19.40 -6.89
N TYR A 119 25.71 19.41 -5.91
CA TYR A 119 27.03 18.77 -5.91
C TYR A 119 27.19 17.91 -4.66
N ASN A 120 27.94 16.83 -4.79
CA ASN A 120 28.44 16.13 -3.61
C ASN A 120 29.48 17.04 -2.94
N ALA A 121 29.30 17.32 -1.65
CA ALA A 121 30.20 18.22 -0.93
C ALA A 121 31.63 17.65 -0.75
N GLU A 122 31.75 16.31 -0.74
CA GLU A 122 32.99 15.57 -0.56
C GLU A 122 33.74 15.35 -1.89
N ASP A 123 32.97 15.08 -2.97
CA ASP A 123 33.52 14.92 -4.32
C ASP A 123 32.72 15.76 -5.33
N ARG A 124 33.21 16.98 -5.58
CA ARG A 124 32.59 17.91 -6.53
C ARG A 124 32.83 17.56 -7.99
N SER A 125 33.70 16.59 -8.27
CA SER A 125 33.95 16.11 -9.62
C SER A 125 32.93 15.09 -10.08
N ALA A 126 32.23 14.45 -9.14
CA ALA A 126 31.17 13.51 -9.44
C ALA A 126 29.95 14.23 -10.04
N SER A 127 29.50 13.76 -11.20
CA SER A 127 28.25 14.22 -11.80
C SER A 127 27.07 13.63 -11.02
N ILE A 128 26.23 14.51 -10.46
CA ILE A 128 25.12 14.08 -9.58
C ILE A 128 23.80 14.14 -10.33
N GLN A 129 23.01 13.08 -10.19
CA GLN A 129 21.64 13.03 -10.67
C GLN A 129 20.77 14.03 -9.90
N GLN A 130 20.56 15.21 -10.46
CA GLN A 130 19.85 16.33 -9.83
C GLN A 130 18.45 15.91 -9.34
N SER A 131 17.71 15.18 -10.16
CA SER A 131 16.36 14.71 -9.84
C SER A 131 16.30 13.78 -8.61
N MET A 132 17.37 13.05 -8.32
CA MET A 132 17.42 12.19 -7.14
C MET A 132 17.55 13.01 -5.86
N VAL A 133 18.38 14.08 -5.88
CA VAL A 133 18.50 14.99 -4.73
C VAL A 133 17.19 15.77 -4.53
N GLU A 134 16.58 16.25 -5.61
CA GLU A 134 15.28 16.90 -5.57
C GLU A 134 14.17 15.97 -5.01
N ASN A 135 14.24 14.69 -5.34
CA ASN A 135 13.33 13.70 -4.79
C ASN A 135 13.49 13.55 -3.26
N LEU A 136 14.72 13.56 -2.73
CA LEU A 136 14.95 13.56 -1.27
C LEU A 136 14.25 14.74 -0.60
N LEU A 137 14.34 15.93 -1.20
CA LEU A 137 13.73 17.13 -0.66
C LEU A 137 12.20 17.02 -0.63
N THR A 138 11.59 16.41 -1.64
CA THR A 138 10.15 16.21 -1.70
C THR A 138 9.62 15.47 -0.47
N TYR A 139 10.39 14.54 0.09
CA TYR A 139 9.99 13.78 1.27
C TYR A 139 10.09 14.55 2.60
N ILE A 140 10.88 15.62 2.66
CA ILE A 140 11.13 16.35 3.91
C ILE A 140 10.55 17.76 3.95
N THR A 141 10.20 18.33 2.80
CA THR A 141 9.70 19.71 2.72
C THR A 141 8.30 19.88 3.30
N HIS A 142 7.46 18.85 3.19
CA HIS A 142 6.11 18.85 3.72
C HIS A 142 5.80 17.48 4.32
N ILE A 143 6.21 17.30 5.58
CA ILE A 143 5.92 16.09 6.34
C ILE A 143 4.62 16.32 7.12
N THR A 144 3.70 15.36 7.00
CA THR A 144 2.52 15.28 7.87
C THR A 144 2.57 14.01 8.70
N SER A 145 1.97 14.03 9.87
CA SER A 145 1.86 12.90 10.77
C SER A 145 0.44 12.77 11.32
N GLU A 146 -0.06 11.57 11.36
CA GLU A 146 -1.33 11.22 12.03
C GLU A 146 -1.15 11.06 13.54
N THR A 147 0.08 10.98 14.01
CA THR A 147 0.42 10.77 15.42
C THR A 147 1.35 11.86 15.91
N ALA A 148 0.95 12.57 16.94
CA ALA A 148 1.78 13.52 17.68
C ALA A 148 1.77 13.14 19.16
N ILE A 149 2.93 12.80 19.70
CA ILE A 149 3.12 12.47 21.12
C ILE A 149 3.74 13.70 21.78
N GLU A 150 2.89 14.48 22.38
CA GLU A 150 3.31 15.68 23.11
C GLU A 150 3.92 15.29 24.45
N GLU A 151 5.02 15.94 24.84
CA GLU A 151 5.71 15.75 26.12
C GLU A 151 6.02 14.25 26.42
N PRO A 152 6.79 13.54 25.56
CA PRO A 152 7.17 12.15 25.78
C PRO A 152 7.98 12.02 27.07
N ASP A 153 7.67 11.04 27.90
CA ASP A 153 8.36 10.82 29.18
C ASP A 153 9.84 10.44 28.99
N ASP A 154 10.17 9.69 27.94
CA ASP A 154 11.50 9.19 27.66
C ASP A 154 11.69 8.96 26.14
N LEU A 155 12.65 9.66 25.55
CA LEU A 155 12.98 9.55 24.12
C LEU A 155 13.61 8.20 23.75
N SER A 156 14.19 7.49 24.70
CA SER A 156 14.79 6.17 24.46
C SER A 156 13.78 5.11 24.01
N GLN A 157 12.49 5.27 24.40
CA GLN A 157 11.40 4.39 23.96
C GLN A 157 11.13 4.47 22.45
N TYR A 158 11.57 5.55 21.84
CA TYR A 158 11.38 5.84 20.41
C TYR A 158 12.70 5.74 19.62
N GLY A 159 13.82 5.40 20.31
CA GLY A 159 15.16 5.38 19.71
C GLY A 159 15.65 6.78 19.32
N LEU A 160 15.13 7.84 19.97
CA LEU A 160 15.46 9.23 19.64
C LEU A 160 16.56 9.82 20.53
N ASP A 161 16.99 9.11 21.58
CA ASP A 161 18.19 9.42 22.35
C ASP A 161 19.49 9.12 21.58
N GLU A 162 19.48 8.07 20.74
CA GLU A 162 20.51 7.72 19.76
C GLU A 162 19.84 7.49 18.38
N PRO A 163 19.49 8.55 17.65
CA PRO A 163 18.77 8.44 16.38
C PRO A 163 19.50 7.54 15.37
N SER A 164 18.77 6.65 14.71
CA SER A 164 19.31 5.79 13.65
C SER A 164 19.75 6.58 12.43
N MET A 165 19.08 7.72 12.18
CA MET A 165 19.40 8.64 11.10
C MET A 165 19.10 10.08 11.54
N THR A 166 19.91 11.01 11.07
CA THR A 166 19.65 12.45 11.20
C THR A 166 19.68 13.08 9.82
N ILE A 167 18.63 13.81 9.47
CA ILE A 167 18.55 14.55 8.21
C ILE A 167 18.62 16.03 8.50
N THR A 168 19.53 16.75 7.84
CA THR A 168 19.70 18.20 8.01
C THR A 168 19.53 18.90 6.67
N ALA A 169 18.52 19.75 6.57
CA ALA A 169 18.33 20.67 5.45
C ALA A 169 18.68 22.08 5.88
N THR A 170 19.63 22.72 5.20
CA THR A 170 20.02 24.11 5.43
C THR A 170 19.39 25.00 4.39
N LEU A 171 18.71 26.06 4.84
CA LEU A 171 17.99 27.00 3.99
C LEU A 171 18.86 28.23 3.66
N GLU A 172 18.50 28.96 2.60
CA GLU A 172 19.19 30.19 2.15
C GLU A 172 19.32 31.27 3.24
N ASN A 173 18.35 31.31 4.16
CA ASN A 173 18.37 32.24 5.29
C ASN A 173 19.36 31.84 6.40
N GLY A 174 20.06 30.71 6.24
CA GLY A 174 20.98 30.14 7.21
C GLY A 174 20.31 29.32 8.33
N THR A 175 18.99 29.14 8.31
CA THR A 175 18.29 28.25 9.25
C THR A 175 18.48 26.80 8.80
N SER A 176 18.63 25.90 9.75
CA SER A 176 18.65 24.45 9.47
C SER A 176 17.42 23.77 10.09
N VAL A 177 16.77 22.95 9.30
CA VAL A 177 15.74 21.99 9.75
C VAL A 177 16.46 20.67 9.98
N ILE A 178 16.42 20.17 11.22
CA ILE A 178 17.10 18.93 11.60
C ILE A 178 16.03 17.93 12.06
N LEU A 179 15.99 16.79 11.41
CA LEU A 179 15.07 15.69 11.66
C LEU A 179 15.85 14.52 12.26
N HIS A 180 15.42 14.06 13.42
CA HIS A 180 15.96 12.89 14.08
C HIS A 180 15.00 11.71 13.85
N ILE A 181 15.50 10.65 13.22
CA ILE A 181 14.75 9.41 12.97
C ILE A 181 15.17 8.38 14.00
N GLY A 182 14.20 7.90 14.75
CA GLY A 182 14.40 6.88 15.78
C GLY A 182 14.17 5.46 15.26
N GLU A 183 13.60 4.62 16.12
CA GLU A 183 13.24 3.24 15.79
C GLU A 183 11.91 3.14 15.04
N SER A 184 11.66 1.99 14.41
CA SER A 184 10.36 1.71 13.79
C SER A 184 9.36 1.18 14.82
N ASN A 185 8.12 1.59 14.70
CA ASN A 185 7.01 1.01 15.44
C ASN A 185 6.73 -0.40 14.92
N SER A 186 6.88 -1.40 15.78
CA SER A 186 6.73 -2.81 15.41
C SER A 186 5.30 -3.22 15.00
N ILE A 187 4.30 -2.38 15.24
CA ILE A 187 2.90 -2.64 14.93
C ILE A 187 2.51 -2.00 13.60
N THR A 188 2.85 -0.72 13.39
CA THR A 188 2.48 0.03 12.17
C THR A 188 3.56 -0.05 11.08
N GLY A 189 4.83 -0.21 11.46
CA GLY A 189 5.98 -0.14 10.57
C GLY A 189 6.46 1.27 10.28
N ASP A 190 5.82 2.28 10.86
CA ASP A 190 6.25 3.68 10.76
C ASP A 190 7.44 3.94 11.67
N TYR A 191 8.20 4.97 11.37
CA TYR A 191 9.34 5.39 12.19
C TYR A 191 8.98 6.57 13.08
N TYR A 192 9.58 6.61 14.25
CA TYR A 192 9.49 7.79 15.11
C TYR A 192 10.41 8.90 14.60
N LEU A 193 9.90 10.12 14.62
CA LEU A 193 10.60 11.32 14.18
C LEU A 193 10.47 12.44 15.21
N GLN A 194 11.54 13.17 15.42
CA GLN A 194 11.54 14.41 16.17
C GLN A 194 12.23 15.52 15.38
N VAL A 195 11.65 16.70 15.36
CA VAL A 195 12.28 17.90 14.80
C VAL A 195 13.14 18.56 15.89
N SER A 196 14.35 18.91 15.57
CA SER A 196 15.24 19.58 16.55
C SER A 196 14.63 20.89 17.04
N GLY A 197 14.48 20.99 18.35
CA GLY A 197 13.85 22.16 18.99
C GLY A 197 12.34 22.02 19.19
N ASP A 198 11.76 20.91 18.83
CA ASP A 198 10.38 20.50 19.18
C ASP A 198 10.44 19.31 20.14
N ASP A 199 9.68 19.34 21.21
CA ASP A 199 9.63 18.27 22.20
C ASP A 199 8.63 17.17 21.79
N THR A 200 7.90 17.35 20.67
CA THR A 200 6.91 16.40 20.18
C THR A 200 7.57 15.29 19.37
N VAL A 201 7.12 14.06 19.57
CA VAL A 201 7.49 12.89 18.75
C VAL A 201 6.36 12.60 17.79
N TYR A 202 6.72 12.45 16.51
CA TYR A 202 5.82 12.16 15.40
C TYR A 202 6.07 10.76 14.86
N THR A 203 5.16 10.28 14.02
CA THR A 203 5.40 9.08 13.21
C THR A 203 5.46 9.44 11.73
N VAL A 204 6.35 8.80 11.01
CA VAL A 204 6.52 8.98 9.56
C VAL A 204 6.61 7.64 8.86
N SER A 205 6.15 7.61 7.61
CA SER A 205 6.17 6.42 6.79
C SER A 205 7.59 5.87 6.60
N SER A 206 7.72 4.54 6.60
CA SER A 206 8.96 3.84 6.25
C SER A 206 9.50 4.21 4.85
N SER A 207 8.65 4.68 3.94
CA SER A 207 9.07 5.16 2.62
C SER A 207 9.96 6.41 2.69
N LEU A 208 9.73 7.30 3.67
CA LEU A 208 10.63 8.43 3.92
C LEU A 208 12.01 7.90 4.26
N VAL A 209 12.12 7.01 5.24
CA VAL A 209 13.40 6.48 5.73
C VAL A 209 14.14 5.73 4.63
N SER A 210 13.47 4.81 3.94
CA SER A 210 14.06 4.03 2.85
C SER A 210 14.55 4.86 1.67
N THR A 211 13.98 6.04 1.46
CA THR A 211 14.44 6.97 0.43
C THR A 211 15.81 7.57 0.77
N PHE A 212 16.12 7.70 2.06
CA PHE A 212 17.40 8.20 2.56
C PHE A 212 18.43 7.10 2.84
N GLU A 213 18.05 5.82 2.85
CA GLU A 213 18.94 4.66 2.96
C GLU A 213 19.63 4.35 1.63
N LYS A 214 20.32 5.34 1.06
CA LYS A 214 21.06 5.25 -0.19
C LYS A 214 22.50 5.62 0.02
N THR A 215 23.37 5.04 -0.79
CA THR A 215 24.80 5.40 -0.78
C THR A 215 25.08 6.60 -1.68
N PRO A 216 26.16 7.36 -1.46
CA PRO A 216 26.53 8.46 -2.35
C PRO A 216 26.69 8.05 -3.81
N GLU A 217 27.10 6.79 -4.06
CA GLU A 217 27.29 6.22 -5.39
C GLU A 217 25.96 6.10 -6.17
N ASP A 218 24.84 5.89 -5.47
CA ASP A 218 23.51 5.79 -6.09
C ASP A 218 23.09 7.12 -6.75
N PHE A 219 23.72 8.21 -6.36
CA PHE A 219 23.42 9.57 -6.88
C PHE A 219 24.32 9.98 -8.03
N VAL A 220 25.35 9.20 -8.36
CA VAL A 220 26.26 9.52 -9.47
C VAL A 220 25.59 9.15 -10.79
N GLU A 221 25.72 10.04 -11.79
CA GLU A 221 25.28 9.74 -13.15
C GLU A 221 26.19 8.65 -13.75
N GLU A 222 25.60 7.57 -14.23
CA GLU A 222 26.34 6.60 -15.04
C GLU A 222 26.68 7.26 -16.38
N GLU A 223 27.98 7.38 -16.69
CA GLU A 223 28.42 7.79 -18.01
C GLU A 223 27.94 6.73 -19.01
N THR A 224 26.88 7.02 -19.74
CA THR A 224 26.47 6.21 -20.88
C THR A 224 27.52 6.42 -21.95
N GLU A 225 28.48 5.51 -22.06
CA GLU A 225 29.39 5.46 -23.20
C GLU A 225 28.54 5.32 -24.47
N THR A 226 28.29 6.43 -25.14
CA THR A 226 27.69 6.44 -26.47
C THR A 226 28.73 5.87 -27.39
N GLU A 227 28.65 4.54 -27.65
CA GLU A 227 29.39 3.93 -28.75
C GLU A 227 28.96 4.64 -30.03
N THR A 228 29.81 5.56 -30.47
CA THR A 228 29.70 6.17 -31.78
C THR A 228 30.09 5.08 -32.77
N GLU A 229 29.11 4.33 -33.27
CA GLU A 229 29.29 3.48 -34.44
C GLU A 229 29.70 4.39 -35.60
N THR A 230 31.01 4.40 -35.88
CA THR A 230 31.57 5.02 -37.10
C THR A 230 31.20 4.10 -38.27
N GLU A 231 30.10 4.42 -38.93
CA GLU A 231 29.83 3.82 -40.26
C GLU A 231 30.95 4.20 -41.19
N THR A 232 31.83 3.24 -41.47
CA THR A 232 32.81 3.34 -42.54
C THR A 232 32.06 3.03 -43.84
N GLU A 233 31.66 4.07 -44.56
CA GLU A 233 31.25 3.95 -45.97
C GLU A 233 32.46 3.50 -46.81
N ALA A 234 32.44 2.27 -47.24
CA ALA A 234 33.35 1.75 -48.25
C ALA A 234 32.88 2.23 -49.62
N GLU A 235 33.49 3.25 -50.17
CA GLU A 235 33.35 3.58 -51.59
C GLU A 235 33.94 2.45 -52.46
N THR A 236 33.07 1.80 -53.21
CA THR A 236 33.47 0.86 -54.23
C THR A 236 33.64 1.61 -55.55
N GLU A 237 34.87 2.00 -55.88
CA GLU A 237 35.21 2.43 -57.23
C GLU A 237 35.19 1.26 -58.17
N THR A 238 34.21 1.22 -59.09
CA THR A 238 34.25 0.36 -60.26
C THR A 238 34.95 1.08 -61.38
N ALA A 239 36.21 0.72 -61.55
CA ALA A 239 36.94 1.06 -62.79
C ALA A 239 36.41 0.22 -63.96
N THR A 240 35.84 0.90 -64.92
CA THR A 240 35.50 0.30 -66.21
C THR A 240 36.63 0.63 -67.20
N GLU A 241 37.38 -0.38 -67.62
CA GLU A 241 38.34 -0.27 -68.76
C GLU A 241 37.70 -0.91 -69.95
N ASN A 242 37.51 -0.10 -71.03
CA ASN A 242 37.46 -0.30 -72.47
C ASN A 242 36.63 -1.44 -73.08
#